data_710c9cff29c8e8c92d14b6a7bdf452a9
#
_entry.id   710c9cff29c8e8c92d14b6a7bdf452a9
#
_cell.length_a   1.000
_cell.length_b   1.000
_cell.length_c   1.000
_cell.angle_alpha   90.00
_cell.angle_beta   90.00
_cell.angle_gamma   90.00
#
_symmetry.space_group_name_H-M   'P 1'
#
loop_
_entity.id
_entity.type
_entity.pdbx_description
1 polymer ?
#
loop_
_entity_poly.entity_id
_entity_poly.type
_entity_poly.pdbx_seq_one_letter_code
_entity_poly.pdbx_strand_id
1 'polypeptide(L)' 'MRLDKYLKVSRIVKRRTVANEICDAGRAEVNGRAARASYDVKVGDIIARNLGGSVKRYEVLAVNEFAPKDAASAMYRELS' A
#
# COMPACT_ATOMS: atom_id res chain seq x y z
N MET A 1 -1.09 -9.37 -6.03
CA MET A 1 -1.67 -8.05 -6.40
C MET A 1 -0.56 -7.01 -6.49
N ARG A 2 -0.56 -6.18 -7.51
CA ARG A 2 0.41 -5.08 -7.62
C ARG A 2 0.26 -4.10 -6.46
N LEU A 3 1.38 -3.55 -6.01
CA LEU A 3 1.40 -2.61 -4.89
C LEU A 3 0.55 -1.36 -5.17
N ASP A 4 0.64 -0.79 -6.38
CA ASP A 4 -0.17 0.38 -6.73
C ASP A 4 -1.67 0.08 -6.68
N LYS A 5 -2.07 -1.10 -7.16
CA LYS A 5 -3.46 -1.53 -7.08
C LYS A 5 -3.89 -1.76 -5.63
N TYR A 6 -3.05 -2.39 -4.83
CA TYR A 6 -3.34 -2.62 -3.40
C TYR A 6 -3.57 -1.30 -2.67
N LEU A 7 -2.69 -0.31 -2.88
CA LEU A 7 -2.83 1.00 -2.25
C LEU A 7 -4.15 1.68 -2.63
N LYS A 8 -4.60 1.51 -3.87
CA LYS A 8 -5.87 2.06 -4.34
C LYS A 8 -7.06 1.30 -3.76
N VAL A 9 -7.06 -0.02 -3.86
CA VAL A 9 -8.19 -0.86 -3.43
C VAL A 9 -8.38 -0.78 -1.93
N SER A 10 -7.29 -0.75 -1.15
CA SER A 10 -7.34 -0.60 0.31
C SER A 10 -7.70 0.82 0.74
N ARG A 11 -7.75 1.76 -0.20
CA ARG A 11 -8.04 3.18 0.02
C ARG A 11 -6.99 3.91 0.86
N ILE A 12 -5.79 3.35 0.99
CA ILE A 12 -4.64 4.06 1.55
C ILE A 12 -4.30 5.25 0.65
N VAL A 13 -4.41 5.08 -0.67
CA VAL A 13 -4.26 6.13 -1.67
C VAL A 13 -5.54 6.19 -2.50
N LYS A 14 -6.03 7.40 -2.76
CA LYS A 14 -7.32 7.58 -3.45
C LYS A 14 -7.28 7.21 -4.92
N ARG A 15 -6.14 7.43 -5.60
CA ARG A 15 -6.02 7.22 -7.05
C ARG A 15 -4.86 6.31 -7.35
N ARG A 16 -5.08 5.36 -8.27
CA ARG A 16 -4.05 4.41 -8.66
C ARG A 16 -2.85 5.09 -9.34
N THR A 17 -3.09 6.14 -10.12
CA THR A 17 -2.02 6.90 -10.76
C THR A 17 -1.09 7.53 -9.71
N VAL A 18 -1.67 8.08 -8.64
CA VAL A 18 -0.89 8.63 -7.53
C VAL A 18 -0.13 7.52 -6.81
N ALA A 19 -0.75 6.38 -6.58
CA ALA A 19 -0.08 5.23 -5.97
C ALA A 19 1.11 4.77 -6.82
N ASN A 20 0.94 4.72 -8.13
CA ASN A 20 2.02 4.35 -9.05
C ASN A 20 3.19 5.34 -8.94
N GLU A 21 2.89 6.63 -8.94
CA GLU A 21 3.92 7.67 -8.82
C GLU A 21 4.67 7.59 -7.49
N ILE A 22 3.95 7.37 -6.39
CA ILE A 22 4.56 7.23 -5.05
C ILE A 22 5.53 6.05 -5.05
N CYS A 23 5.13 4.91 -5.58
CA CYS A 23 5.98 3.72 -5.63
C CYS A 23 7.22 3.95 -6.50
N ASP A 24 7.03 4.46 -7.71
CA ASP A 24 8.12 4.62 -8.67
C ASP A 24 9.06 5.77 -8.28
N ALA A 25 8.60 6.69 -7.42
CA ALA A 25 9.47 7.73 -6.85
C ALA A 25 10.28 7.24 -5.64
N GLY A 26 10.14 5.98 -5.26
CA GLY A 26 10.85 5.43 -4.10
C GLY A 26 10.27 5.83 -2.76
N ARG A 27 9.03 6.31 -2.74
CA ARG A 27 8.37 6.78 -1.51
C ARG A 27 7.53 5.72 -0.81
N ALA A 28 7.48 4.52 -1.37
CA ALA A 28 6.84 3.37 -0.74
C ALA A 28 7.86 2.27 -0.56
N GLU A 29 7.86 1.68 0.63
CA GLU A 29 8.75 0.55 0.96
C GLU A 29 7.90 -0.62 1.40
N VAL A 30 8.41 -1.81 1.13
CA VAL A 30 7.82 -3.04 1.63
C VAL A 30 8.90 -3.82 2.36
N ASN A 31 8.64 -4.13 3.62
CA ASN A 31 9.57 -4.87 4.48
C ASN A 31 10.95 -4.19 4.55
N GLY A 32 10.96 -2.85 4.57
CA GLY A 32 12.18 -2.07 4.74
C GLY A 32 12.93 -1.78 3.44
N ARG A 33 12.38 -2.14 2.28
CA ARG A 33 13.02 -1.90 0.98
C ARG A 33 12.08 -1.14 0.05
N ALA A 34 12.63 -0.19 -0.70
CA ALA A 34 11.86 0.52 -1.72
C ALA A 34 11.25 -0.48 -2.69
N ALA A 35 9.97 -0.35 -2.96
CA ALA A 35 9.23 -1.25 -3.83
C ALA A 35 8.60 -0.47 -4.98
N ARG A 36 8.63 -1.06 -6.16
CA ARG A 36 7.99 -0.48 -7.35
C ARG A 36 6.50 -0.74 -7.34
N ALA A 37 5.78 0.00 -8.17
CA ALA A 37 4.34 -0.16 -8.34
C ALA A 37 3.94 -1.60 -8.70
N SER A 38 4.79 -2.31 -9.41
CA SER A 38 4.54 -3.68 -9.85
C SER A 38 4.83 -4.75 -8.78
N TYR A 39 5.34 -4.37 -7.62
CA TYR A 39 5.63 -5.31 -6.54
C TYR A 39 4.38 -6.14 -6.19
N ASP A 40 4.55 -7.44 -6.02
CA ASP A 40 3.45 -8.36 -5.70
C ASP A 40 3.23 -8.42 -4.19
N VAL A 41 2.20 -7.72 -3.71
CA VAL A 41 1.88 -7.61 -2.28
C VAL A 41 1.32 -8.93 -1.76
N LYS A 42 1.77 -9.32 -0.57
CA LYS A 42 1.34 -10.55 0.11
C LYS A 42 0.91 -10.24 1.54
N VAL A 43 0.03 -11.07 2.07
CA VAL A 43 -0.38 -10.99 3.48
C VAL A 43 0.86 -11.09 4.36
N GLY A 44 0.95 -10.20 5.34
CA GLY A 44 2.09 -10.11 6.25
C GLY A 44 3.13 -9.08 5.84
N ASP A 45 3.06 -8.53 4.62
CA ASP A 45 3.97 -7.47 4.20
C ASP A 45 3.73 -6.21 5.02
N ILE A 46 4.81 -5.49 5.34
CA ILE A 46 4.75 -4.20 6.01
C ILE A 46 5.06 -3.12 4.98
N ILE A 47 4.06 -2.32 4.66
CA ILE A 47 4.19 -1.21 3.71
C ILE A 47 4.48 0.06 4.49
N ALA A 48 5.54 0.77 4.12
CA ALA A 48 5.85 2.08 4.69
C ALA A 48 5.66 3.14 3.60
N ARG A 49 4.91 4.18 3.91
CA ARG A 49 4.65 5.31 3.01
C ARG A 49 5.32 6.55 3.55
N ASN A 50 6.22 7.14 2.76
CA ASN A 50 6.89 8.39 3.11
C ASN A 50 6.01 9.57 2.69
N LEU A 51 5.61 10.39 3.67
CA LEU A 51 4.76 11.56 3.46
C LEU A 51 5.53 12.88 3.54
N GLY A 52 6.85 12.85 3.30
CA GLY A 52 7.65 14.07 3.23
C GLY A 52 8.00 14.69 4.58
N GLY A 53 8.04 13.96 5.63
CA GLY A 53 8.38 14.43 6.99
C GLY A 53 7.88 13.46 8.02
N SER A 54 7.03 12.54 7.60
CA SER A 54 6.55 11.46 8.44
C SER A 54 6.43 10.20 7.62
N VAL A 55 6.47 9.06 8.29
CA VAL A 55 6.32 7.75 7.66
C VAL A 55 5.15 7.05 8.33
N LYS A 56 4.21 6.57 7.53
CA LYS A 56 3.12 5.72 8.00
C LYS A 56 3.37 4.29 7.57
N ARG A 57 3.11 3.36 8.48
CA ARG A 57 3.30 1.93 8.23
C ARG A 57 1.98 1.20 8.32
N TYR A 58 1.83 0.22 7.44
CA TYR A 58 0.62 -0.59 7.35
C TYR A 58 0.99 -2.05 7.22
N GLU A 59 0.35 -2.90 8.01
CA GLU A 59 0.49 -4.34 7.85
C GLU A 59 -0.60 -4.86 6.93
N VAL A 60 -0.22 -5.64 5.91
CA VAL A 60 -1.17 -6.25 4.99
C VAL A 60 -1.86 -7.42 5.67
N LEU A 61 -3.17 -7.31 5.85
CA LEU A 61 -3.99 -8.36 6.49
C LEU A 61 -4.71 -9.22 5.47
N ALA A 62 -5.06 -8.66 4.32
CA ALA A 62 -5.77 -9.38 3.26
C ALA A 62 -5.40 -8.77 1.91
N VAL A 63 -5.44 -9.60 0.88
CA VAL A 63 -5.24 -9.17 -0.50
C VAL A 63 -6.50 -9.53 -1.27
N ASN A 64 -7.33 -8.53 -1.59
CA ASN A 64 -8.60 -8.70 -2.27
C ASN A 64 -8.72 -7.67 -3.39
N GLU A 65 -8.71 -8.14 -4.64
CA GLU A 65 -8.71 -7.26 -5.80
C GLU A 65 -9.99 -6.45 -5.99
N PHE A 66 -11.08 -6.91 -5.39
CA PHE A 66 -12.40 -6.29 -5.58
C PHE A 66 -13.05 -5.94 -4.24
N ALA A 67 -12.24 -5.51 -3.26
CA ALA A 67 -12.76 -5.16 -1.95
C ALA A 67 -13.73 -3.98 -2.05
N PRO A 68 -14.97 -4.11 -1.59
CA PRO A 68 -15.88 -2.98 -1.49
C PRO A 68 -15.40 -2.01 -0.42
N LYS A 69 -15.98 -0.82 -0.39
CA LYS A 69 -15.59 0.24 0.54
C LYS A 69 -15.49 -0.24 1.98
N ASP A 70 -16.47 -1.03 2.42
CA ASP A 70 -16.53 -1.50 3.81
C ASP A 70 -15.44 -2.52 4.13
N ALA A 71 -14.98 -3.28 3.14
CA ALA A 71 -13.94 -4.28 3.32
C ALA A 71 -12.53 -3.71 3.12
N ALA A 72 -12.41 -2.54 2.49
CA ALA A 72 -11.10 -1.95 2.19
C ALA A 72 -10.29 -1.67 3.46
N SER A 73 -10.93 -1.14 4.50
CA SER A 73 -10.25 -0.85 5.77
C SER A 73 -9.83 -2.10 6.53
N ALA A 74 -10.40 -3.27 6.20
CA ALA A 74 -10.03 -4.55 6.80
C ALA A 74 -8.84 -5.20 6.08
N MET A 75 -8.37 -4.63 4.98
CA MET A 75 -7.23 -5.18 4.23
C MET A 75 -5.90 -4.86 4.89
N TYR A 76 -5.85 -3.87 5.76
CA TYR A 76 -4.61 -3.47 6.42
C TYR A 76 -4.86 -3.04 7.86
N ARG A 77 -3.76 -2.99 8.62
CA ARG A 77 -3.74 -2.42 9.96
C ARG A 77 -2.67 -1.34 10.00
N GLU A 78 -3.04 -0.13 10.40
CA GLU A 78 -2.08 0.96 10.55
C GLU A 78 -1.24 0.73 11.81
N LEU A 79 0.09 0.77 11.67
CA LEU A 79 1.02 0.48 12.76
C LEU A 79 1.54 1.74 13.45
N SER A 80 1.56 2.85 12.75
CA SER A 80 2.06 4.11 13.34
C SER A 80 1.62 5.32 12.54
#